data_eee477d8a4f3fd6fbc38e7e4bda7f5c2
#
_entry.id   eee477d8a4f3fd6fbc38e7e4bda7f5c2
#
_cell.length_a   1.000
_cell.length_b   1.000
_cell.length_c   1.000
_cell.angle_alpha   90.00
_cell.angle_beta   90.00
_cell.angle_gamma   90.00
#
_symmetry.space_group_name_H-M   'P 1'
#
loop_
_entity.id
_entity.type
_entity.pdbx_description
1 polymer ?
#
loop_
_entity_poly.entity_id
_entity_poly.type
_entity_poly.pdbx_seq_one_letter_code
_entity_poly.pdbx_strand_id
1 'polypeptide(L)'
;MKQGGALKAILWHQGEADCSNPEAYKQKLISLVKDLREDLNMPDLPVVVGQISQWNWTKREAGTVPFNQMIKEVSSFIPYSDWVSSKGLGWYKDEKDPHFNTEAQLLLGKRYAEKVWKFCKHK
;
A
#
# COMPACT_ATOMS: atom_id res chain seq x y z
N MET A 1 -10.40 -21.96 -1.18
CA MET A 1 -11.64 -21.19 -1.10
C MET A 1 -12.82 -22.07 -1.53
N LYS A 2 -13.82 -22.22 -0.66
CA LYS A 2 -14.95 -23.12 -0.92
C LYS A 2 -15.87 -22.66 -2.05
N GLN A 3 -15.85 -21.37 -2.37
CA GLN A 3 -16.75 -20.78 -3.36
C GLN A 3 -16.12 -20.67 -4.77
N GLY A 4 -14.93 -21.21 -4.93
CA GLY A 4 -14.18 -21.08 -6.16
C GLY A 4 -13.54 -19.72 -6.32
N GLY A 5 -12.76 -19.57 -7.37
CA GLY A 5 -12.00 -18.37 -7.62
C GLY A 5 -10.51 -18.59 -7.45
N ALA A 6 -9.72 -17.59 -7.82
CA ALA A 6 -8.27 -17.64 -7.73
C ALA A 6 -7.75 -16.35 -7.11
N LEU A 7 -6.89 -16.48 -6.10
CA LEU A 7 -6.25 -15.34 -5.46
C LEU A 7 -5.12 -14.84 -6.37
N LYS A 8 -5.16 -13.55 -6.76
CA LYS A 8 -4.23 -12.98 -7.73
C LYS A 8 -3.24 -12.01 -7.13
N ALA A 9 -3.60 -11.32 -6.06
CA ALA A 9 -2.74 -10.33 -5.43
C ALA A 9 -3.22 -9.96 -4.03
N ILE A 10 -2.33 -9.36 -3.26
CA ILE A 10 -2.67 -8.69 -2.00
C ILE A 10 -2.64 -7.19 -2.28
N LEU A 11 -3.69 -6.49 -1.90
CA LEU A 11 -3.69 -5.02 -1.88
C LEU A 11 -3.59 -4.56 -0.44
N TRP A 12 -2.59 -3.75 -0.14
CA TRP A 12 -2.34 -3.30 1.22
C TRP A 12 -2.32 -1.78 1.29
N HIS A 13 -3.23 -1.22 2.06
CA HIS A 13 -3.32 0.23 2.26
C HIS A 13 -3.55 0.54 3.73
N GLN A 14 -2.48 0.93 4.42
CA GLN A 14 -2.51 1.24 5.85
C GLN A 14 -1.25 2.01 6.21
N GLY A 15 -1.24 2.75 7.30
CA GLY A 15 -0.02 3.36 7.79
C GLY A 15 -0.24 4.66 8.56
N GLU A 16 -1.43 5.22 8.55
CA GLU A 16 -1.71 6.53 9.16
C GLU A 16 -1.36 6.55 10.66
N ALA A 17 -1.70 5.49 11.38
CA ALA A 17 -1.40 5.39 12.81
C ALA A 17 0.08 5.12 13.11
N ASP A 18 0.80 4.54 12.15
CA ASP A 18 2.15 4.00 12.36
C ASP A 18 3.24 4.74 11.58
N CYS A 19 2.89 5.81 10.87
CA CYS A 19 3.80 6.47 9.94
C CYS A 19 5.00 7.18 10.59
N SER A 20 5.01 7.32 11.91
CA SER A 20 6.10 7.99 12.63
C SER A 20 7.39 7.18 12.71
N ASN A 21 7.32 5.88 12.47
CA ASN A 21 8.50 5.02 12.50
C ASN A 21 8.51 4.12 11.27
N PRO A 22 8.93 4.65 10.10
CA PRO A 22 8.92 3.89 8.85
C PRO A 22 9.75 2.62 8.89
N GLU A 23 10.90 2.62 9.55
CA GLU A 23 11.77 1.44 9.60
C GLU A 23 11.10 0.29 10.38
N ALA A 24 10.48 0.57 11.51
CA ALA A 24 9.74 -0.44 12.26
C ALA A 24 8.55 -0.97 11.44
N TYR A 25 7.85 -0.08 10.75
CA TYR A 25 6.75 -0.46 9.87
C TYR A 25 7.22 -1.37 8.74
N LYS A 26 8.33 -1.02 8.11
CA LYS A 26 8.94 -1.81 7.04
C LYS A 26 9.18 -3.26 7.49
N GLN A 27 9.76 -3.45 8.66
CA GLN A 27 10.05 -4.79 9.17
C GLN A 27 8.76 -5.58 9.43
N LYS A 28 7.73 -4.93 9.96
CA LYS A 28 6.43 -5.56 10.18
C LYS A 28 5.74 -5.92 8.87
N LEU A 29 5.85 -5.06 7.85
CA LEU A 29 5.28 -5.33 6.53
C LEU A 29 5.96 -6.53 5.86
N ILE A 30 7.28 -6.61 5.94
CA ILE A 30 8.05 -7.75 5.44
C ILE A 30 7.53 -9.04 6.08
N SER A 31 7.40 -9.05 7.41
CA SER A 31 6.93 -10.23 8.15
C SER A 31 5.49 -10.59 7.80
N LEU A 32 4.60 -9.60 7.69
CA LEU A 32 3.21 -9.82 7.33
C LEU A 32 3.08 -10.48 5.96
N VAL A 33 3.75 -9.96 4.96
CA VAL A 33 3.69 -10.50 3.59
C VAL A 33 4.26 -11.91 3.55
N LYS A 34 5.37 -12.14 4.24
CA LYS A 34 5.98 -13.47 4.34
C LYS A 34 5.00 -14.46 4.95
N ASP A 35 4.37 -14.11 6.08
CA ASP A 35 3.44 -14.98 6.77
C ASP A 35 2.20 -15.28 5.91
N LEU A 36 1.65 -14.29 5.23
CA LEU A 36 0.53 -14.47 4.32
C LEU A 36 0.87 -15.44 3.18
N ARG A 37 2.05 -15.27 2.58
CA ARG A 37 2.50 -16.14 1.49
C ARG A 37 2.71 -17.57 1.96
N GLU A 38 3.25 -17.76 3.15
CA GLU A 38 3.41 -19.08 3.75
C GLU A 38 2.06 -19.73 4.06
N ASP A 39 1.17 -19.02 4.74
CA ASP A 39 -0.14 -19.53 5.12
C ASP A 39 -1.00 -19.90 3.91
N LEU A 40 -0.90 -19.13 2.83
CA LEU A 40 -1.63 -19.38 1.60
C LEU A 40 -0.92 -20.36 0.66
N ASN A 41 0.30 -20.76 1.01
CA ASN A 41 1.16 -21.58 0.15
C ASN A 41 1.32 -20.96 -1.25
N MET A 42 1.55 -19.66 -1.30
CA MET A 42 1.71 -18.86 -2.52
C MET A 42 2.94 -17.95 -2.38
N PRO A 43 4.17 -18.51 -2.53
CA PRO A 43 5.40 -17.74 -2.25
C PRO A 43 5.60 -16.53 -3.18
N ASP A 44 5.01 -16.55 -4.37
CA ASP A 44 5.17 -15.50 -5.37
C ASP A 44 3.90 -14.64 -5.53
N LEU A 45 2.98 -14.71 -4.58
CA LEU A 45 1.75 -13.92 -4.64
C LEU A 45 2.10 -12.43 -4.68
N PRO A 46 1.70 -11.69 -5.73
CA PRO A 46 2.01 -10.28 -5.80
C PRO A 46 1.38 -9.48 -4.66
N VAL A 47 2.10 -8.47 -4.18
CA VAL A 47 1.56 -7.50 -3.24
C VAL A 47 1.76 -6.10 -3.78
N VAL A 48 0.71 -5.28 -3.71
CA VAL A 48 0.75 -3.88 -4.09
C VAL A 48 0.40 -3.06 -2.86
N VAL A 49 1.32 -2.17 -2.47
CA VAL A 49 1.15 -1.33 -1.30
C VAL A 49 0.93 0.12 -1.71
N GLY A 50 0.11 0.84 -0.97
CA GLY A 50 -0.21 2.22 -1.30
C GLY A 50 0.38 3.22 -0.34
N GLN A 51 0.79 4.36 -0.87
CA GLN A 51 1.17 5.50 -0.04
C GLN A 51 -0.05 6.04 0.70
N ILE A 52 0.17 6.57 1.90
CA ILE A 52 -0.84 7.32 2.63
C ILE A 52 -0.88 8.75 2.11
N SER A 53 -1.77 9.58 2.65
CA SER A 53 -1.96 10.95 2.17
C SER A 53 -0.66 11.76 2.07
N GLN A 54 -0.59 12.64 1.08
CA GLN A 54 0.58 13.48 0.83
C GLN A 54 0.57 14.78 1.65
N TRP A 55 -0.60 15.22 2.12
CA TRP A 55 -0.70 16.42 2.94
C TRP A 55 -0.32 16.11 4.39
N ASN A 56 0.18 17.14 5.09
CA ASN A 56 0.68 16.96 6.45
C ASN A 56 -0.42 17.16 7.51
N TRP A 57 -1.19 16.12 7.75
CA TRP A 57 -2.23 16.09 8.78
C TRP A 57 -1.68 15.75 10.18
N THR A 58 -0.45 15.27 10.27
CA THR A 58 0.10 14.69 11.51
C THR A 58 0.61 15.70 12.51
N LYS A 59 0.78 16.96 12.12
CA LYS A 59 1.43 18.00 12.91
C LYS A 59 2.88 17.68 13.32
N ARG A 60 3.50 16.71 12.65
CA ARG A 60 4.92 16.35 12.85
C ARG A 60 5.75 17.01 11.76
N GLU A 61 6.99 17.39 12.12
CA GLU A 61 7.88 18.08 11.21
C GLU A 61 8.06 17.36 9.87
N ALA A 62 8.32 16.06 9.94
CA ALA A 62 8.51 15.26 8.74
C ALA A 62 7.20 14.82 8.07
N GLY A 63 6.08 14.87 8.81
CA GLY A 63 4.78 14.46 8.30
C GLY A 63 4.77 13.02 7.79
N THR A 64 4.23 12.85 6.60
CA THR A 64 4.10 11.53 5.96
C THR A 64 5.23 11.22 4.99
N VAL A 65 6.14 12.16 4.74
CA VAL A 65 7.16 12.05 3.69
C VAL A 65 8.06 10.82 3.86
N PRO A 66 8.69 10.59 5.04
CA PRO A 66 9.56 9.42 5.18
C PRO A 66 8.82 8.09 5.03
N PHE A 67 7.59 8.02 5.51
CA PHE A 67 6.76 6.82 5.36
C PHE A 67 6.46 6.54 3.88
N ASN A 68 5.99 7.56 3.16
CA ASN A 68 5.66 7.40 1.75
C ASN A 68 6.89 7.09 0.89
N GLN A 69 8.07 7.58 1.28
CA GLN A 69 9.32 7.22 0.62
C GLN A 69 9.65 5.74 0.84
N MET A 70 9.43 5.22 2.04
CA MET A 70 9.62 3.80 2.33
C MET A 70 8.67 2.93 1.49
N ILE A 71 7.41 3.32 1.37
CA ILE A 71 6.43 2.60 0.52
C ILE A 71 6.90 2.58 -0.94
N LYS A 72 7.41 3.70 -1.45
CA LYS A 72 7.92 3.79 -2.82
C LYS A 72 9.06 2.80 -3.09
N GLU A 73 9.78 2.40 -2.05
CA GLU A 73 10.92 1.50 -2.15
C GLU A 73 10.57 0.02 -1.90
N VAL A 74 9.28 -0.32 -1.84
CA VAL A 74 8.83 -1.67 -1.45
C VAL A 74 9.49 -2.78 -2.27
N SER A 75 9.68 -2.59 -3.56
CA SER A 75 10.25 -3.61 -4.44
C SER A 75 11.71 -3.92 -4.12
N SER A 76 12.39 -3.06 -3.36
CA SER A 76 13.76 -3.30 -2.93
C SER A 76 13.86 -4.25 -1.73
N PHE A 77 12.77 -4.46 -0.99
CA PHE A 77 12.80 -5.30 0.22
C PHE A 77 11.70 -6.38 0.28
N ILE A 78 10.75 -6.38 -0.65
CA ILE A 78 9.75 -7.44 -0.80
C ILE A 78 9.72 -7.87 -2.27
N PRO A 79 10.04 -9.13 -2.60
CA PRO A 79 9.95 -9.61 -3.98
C PRO A 79 8.49 -9.68 -4.44
N TYR A 80 8.25 -9.60 -5.74
CA TYR A 80 6.92 -9.62 -6.35
C TYR A 80 6.00 -8.56 -5.74
N SER A 81 6.50 -7.34 -5.64
CA SER A 81 5.76 -6.22 -5.09
C SER A 81 5.84 -4.99 -5.97
N ASP A 82 4.88 -4.11 -5.80
CA ASP A 82 4.87 -2.78 -6.41
C ASP A 82 4.13 -1.83 -5.47
N TRP A 83 4.08 -0.57 -5.82
CA TRP A 83 3.49 0.46 -4.98
C TRP A 83 2.58 1.38 -5.78
N VAL A 84 1.71 2.08 -5.08
CA VAL A 84 0.76 3.03 -5.66
C VAL A 84 0.99 4.40 -5.04
N SER A 85 1.10 5.42 -5.90
CA SER A 85 1.25 6.80 -5.46
C SER A 85 -0.08 7.37 -4.96
N SER A 86 -0.02 8.17 -3.91
CA SER A 86 -1.16 8.96 -3.44
C SER A 86 -1.08 10.42 -3.90
N LYS A 87 -0.13 10.73 -4.78
CA LYS A 87 0.07 12.10 -5.29
C LYS A 87 -1.19 12.64 -5.97
N GLY A 88 -1.55 13.86 -5.61
CA GLY A 88 -2.69 14.56 -6.22
C GLY A 88 -4.05 14.20 -5.65
N LEU A 89 -4.11 13.34 -4.63
CA LEU A 89 -5.36 12.92 -4.01
C LEU A 89 -5.75 13.87 -2.87
N GLY A 90 -7.05 14.12 -2.72
CA GLY A 90 -7.58 15.08 -1.76
C GLY A 90 -8.19 14.45 -0.51
N TRP A 91 -8.38 15.30 0.50
CA TRP A 91 -8.93 14.91 1.79
C TRP A 91 -10.46 14.84 1.78
N TYR A 92 -10.98 14.07 2.75
CA TYR A 92 -12.43 13.89 2.89
C TYR A 92 -13.10 15.10 3.54
N LYS A 93 -12.64 15.51 4.72
CA LYS A 93 -13.22 16.65 5.45
C LYS A 93 -12.40 17.93 5.27
N ASP A 94 -11.13 17.88 5.66
CA ASP A 94 -10.20 19.01 5.60
C ASP A 94 -8.76 18.51 5.64
N GLU A 95 -7.80 19.41 5.61
CA GLU A 95 -6.37 19.10 5.60
C GLU A 95 -5.85 18.44 6.88
N LYS A 96 -6.67 18.37 7.94
CA LYS A 96 -6.33 17.68 9.19
C LYS A 96 -6.82 16.23 9.20
N ASP A 97 -7.58 15.85 8.18
CA ASP A 97 -8.15 14.51 8.04
C ASP A 97 -7.20 13.65 7.20
N PRO A 98 -6.75 12.48 7.70
CA PRO A 98 -5.89 11.60 6.91
C PRO A 98 -6.63 10.82 5.83
N HIS A 99 -7.96 10.87 5.81
CA HIS A 99 -8.78 10.07 4.91
C HIS A 99 -8.94 10.71 3.54
N PHE A 100 -8.95 9.88 2.51
CA PHE A 100 -9.17 10.31 1.13
C PHE A 100 -10.66 10.56 0.87
N ASN A 101 -10.96 11.55 0.02
CA ASN A 101 -12.32 11.77 -0.45
C ASN A 101 -12.74 10.69 -1.46
N THR A 102 -14.00 10.69 -1.88
CA THR A 102 -14.55 9.67 -2.79
C THR A 102 -13.81 9.62 -4.12
N GLU A 103 -13.56 10.77 -4.72
CA GLU A 103 -12.83 10.86 -6.00
C GLU A 103 -11.42 10.26 -5.86
N ALA A 104 -10.73 10.58 -4.78
CA ALA A 104 -9.40 10.05 -4.49
C ALA A 104 -9.42 8.53 -4.32
N GLN A 105 -10.43 8.00 -3.63
CA GLN A 105 -10.57 6.55 -3.45
C GLN A 105 -10.77 5.82 -4.79
N LEU A 106 -11.60 6.38 -5.66
CA LEU A 106 -11.82 5.81 -7.00
C LEU A 106 -10.52 5.83 -7.81
N LEU A 107 -9.78 6.91 -7.76
CA LEU A 107 -8.51 7.04 -8.47
C LEU A 107 -7.45 6.08 -7.90
N LEU A 108 -7.40 5.92 -6.59
CA LEU A 108 -6.53 4.93 -5.95
C LEU A 108 -6.86 3.52 -6.44
N GLY A 109 -8.14 3.16 -6.50
CA GLY A 109 -8.59 1.87 -7.00
C GLY A 109 -8.08 1.61 -8.41
N LYS A 110 -8.17 2.62 -9.27
CA LYS A 110 -7.65 2.52 -10.65
C LYS A 110 -6.13 2.31 -10.65
N ARG A 111 -5.40 3.07 -9.84
CA ARG A 111 -3.94 2.93 -9.73
C ARG A 111 -3.53 1.54 -9.23
N TYR A 112 -4.25 1.00 -8.25
CA TYR A 112 -4.03 -0.37 -7.78
C TYR A 112 -4.30 -1.38 -8.90
N ALA A 113 -5.40 -1.23 -9.62
CA ALA A 113 -5.75 -2.14 -10.70
C ALA A 113 -4.68 -2.18 -11.79
N GLU A 114 -4.13 -1.04 -12.16
CA GLU A 114 -3.05 -0.96 -13.15
C GLU A 114 -1.81 -1.74 -12.71
N LYS A 115 -1.46 -1.67 -11.43
CA LYS A 115 -0.31 -2.40 -10.90
C LYS A 115 -0.56 -3.90 -10.84
N VAL A 116 -1.73 -4.31 -10.37
CA VAL A 116 -2.11 -5.74 -10.32
C VAL A 116 -2.13 -6.33 -11.72
N TRP A 117 -2.65 -5.60 -12.69
CA TRP A 117 -2.72 -6.05 -14.09
C TRP A 117 -1.35 -6.40 -14.64
N LYS A 118 -0.32 -5.62 -14.33
CA LYS A 118 1.05 -5.91 -14.76
C LYS A 118 1.55 -7.27 -14.28
N PHE A 119 1.19 -7.66 -13.07
CA PHE A 119 1.54 -8.98 -12.56
C PHE A 119 0.71 -10.09 -13.24
N CYS A 120 -0.58 -9.86 -13.46
CA CYS A 120 -1.47 -10.88 -14.01
C CYS A 120 -1.18 -11.22 -15.47
N LYS A 121 -0.85 -10.22 -16.29
CA LYS A 121 -0.65 -10.44 -17.73
C LYS A 121 0.63 -11.20 -18.07
N HIS A 122 1.53 -11.39 -17.12
CA HIS A 122 2.79 -12.11 -17.30
C HIS A 122 2.72 -13.56 -16.81
N LYS A 123 1.51 -14.05 -16.50
CA LYS A 123 1.31 -15.45 -16.06
C LYS A 123 0.72 -16.30 -17.19
#